data_eeaefbe5a300c8f9a4e13dd7fc764ba2
#
_entry.id   eeaefbe5a300c8f9a4e13dd7fc764ba2
#
_cell.length_a   1.000
_cell.length_b   1.000
_cell.length_c   1.000
_cell.angle_alpha   90.00
_cell.angle_beta   90.00
_cell.angle_gamma   90.00
#
_symmetry.space_group_name_H-M   'P 1'
#
loop_
_entity.id
_entity.type
_entity.pdbx_description
1 polymer ?
#
loop_
_entity_poly.entity_id
_entity_poly.type
_entity_poly.pdbx_seq_one_letter_code
_entity_poly.pdbx_strand_id
1 'polypeptide(L)'
;EGPDFSDAILNTTEQCAVREQFQYNLYRKRLVPVALVDYERRPYLSRYDPSFRITFDERLSTTRSTGLFPSNDQTSKKVIAGYTIMEVKLQNHLPSWFHRVVQTHELQRISISKIVTSMETLGLAYDEH
;
A
#
# COMPACT_ATOMS: atom_id res chain seq x y z
N GLU A 1 19.59 -21.08 7.32
CA GLU A 1 19.16 -19.70 7.50
C GLU A 1 19.25 -18.97 6.17
N GLY A 2 18.15 -18.41 5.71
CA GLY A 2 18.11 -17.59 4.50
C GLY A 2 18.86 -16.27 4.68
N PRO A 3 19.13 -15.52 3.59
CA PRO A 3 19.74 -14.21 3.68
C PRO A 3 18.91 -13.31 4.60
N ASP A 4 19.62 -12.51 5.39
CA ASP A 4 18.98 -11.58 6.30
C ASP A 4 18.09 -10.61 5.51
N PHE A 5 16.86 -10.45 5.97
CA PHE A 5 15.89 -9.51 5.40
C PHE A 5 16.44 -8.09 5.29
N SER A 6 17.19 -7.64 6.29
CA SER A 6 17.81 -6.32 6.28
C SER A 6 18.83 -6.17 5.14
N ASP A 7 19.63 -7.19 4.88
CA ASP A 7 20.61 -7.16 3.80
C ASP A 7 19.96 -7.09 2.43
N ALA A 8 18.85 -7.82 2.21
CA ALA A 8 18.13 -7.79 0.95
C ALA A 8 17.59 -6.38 0.63
N ILE A 9 17.04 -5.68 1.62
CA ILE A 9 16.56 -4.30 1.45
C ILE A 9 17.72 -3.33 1.25
N LEU A 10 18.75 -3.42 2.06
CA LEU A 10 19.89 -2.50 2.00
C LEU A 10 20.68 -2.62 0.70
N ASN A 11 20.72 -3.81 0.10
CA ASN A 11 21.39 -4.03 -1.18
C ASN A 11 20.58 -3.52 -2.39
N THR A 12 19.27 -3.37 -2.26
CA THR A 12 18.40 -2.93 -3.34
C THR A 12 18.08 -1.44 -3.30
N THR A 13 18.40 -0.75 -2.21
CA THR A 13 18.08 0.67 -2.01
C THR A 13 19.30 1.54 -2.25
N GLU A 14 19.11 2.68 -2.93
CA GLU A 14 20.17 3.67 -3.06
C GLU A 14 20.54 4.26 -1.70
N GLN A 15 21.80 4.66 -1.57
CA GLN A 15 22.29 5.26 -0.34
C GLN A 15 21.76 6.68 -0.20
N CYS A 16 20.79 6.89 0.69
CA CYS A 16 20.15 8.17 0.96
C CYS A 16 19.67 8.25 2.42
N ALA A 17 19.18 9.42 2.82
CA ALA A 17 18.69 9.64 4.18
C ALA A 17 17.53 8.69 4.56
N VAL A 18 16.66 8.38 3.61
CA VAL A 18 15.55 7.43 3.81
C VAL A 18 16.06 6.04 4.12
N ARG A 19 17.07 5.58 3.37
CA ARG A 19 17.72 4.29 3.62
C ARG A 19 18.34 4.24 5.01
N GLU A 20 19.05 5.26 5.41
CA GLU A 20 19.69 5.34 6.73
C GLU A 20 18.65 5.32 7.85
N GLN A 21 17.56 6.05 7.70
CA GLN A 21 16.47 6.06 8.66
C GLN A 21 15.78 4.69 8.74
N PHE A 22 15.56 4.05 7.60
CA PHE A 22 15.00 2.72 7.55
C PHE A 22 15.90 1.70 8.26
N GLN A 23 17.20 1.73 7.99
CA GLN A 23 18.18 0.86 8.63
C GLN A 23 18.17 1.05 10.15
N TYR A 24 18.16 2.31 10.61
CA TYR A 24 18.11 2.63 12.02
C TYR A 24 16.86 2.04 12.70
N ASN A 25 15.70 2.23 12.10
CA ASN A 25 14.44 1.70 12.63
C ASN A 25 14.41 0.16 12.61
N LEU A 26 14.96 -0.44 11.58
CA LEU A 26 15.05 -1.90 11.44
C LEU A 26 15.80 -2.52 12.62
N TYR A 27 16.95 -2.00 12.94
CA TYR A 27 17.77 -2.52 14.04
C TYR A 27 17.21 -2.16 15.41
N ARG A 28 16.74 -0.93 15.58
CA ARG A 28 16.22 -0.47 16.87
C ARG A 28 14.94 -1.20 17.28
N LYS A 29 14.02 -1.38 16.35
CA LYS A 29 12.70 -1.97 16.60
C LYS A 29 12.63 -3.45 16.30
N ARG A 30 13.70 -4.03 15.82
CA ARG A 30 13.77 -5.44 15.41
C ARG A 30 12.63 -5.80 14.45
N LEU A 31 12.49 -4.99 13.40
CA LEU A 31 11.43 -5.19 12.42
C LEU A 31 11.64 -6.47 11.64
N VAL A 32 10.56 -7.20 11.43
CA VAL A 32 10.54 -8.40 10.60
C VAL A 32 9.35 -8.32 9.63
N PRO A 33 9.48 -8.90 8.42
CA PRO A 33 8.33 -8.94 7.51
C PRO A 33 7.27 -9.91 8.05
N VAL A 34 6.00 -9.54 7.92
CA VAL A 34 4.88 -10.36 8.39
C VAL A 34 3.89 -10.67 7.28
N ALA A 35 3.78 -9.79 6.30
CA ALA A 35 2.85 -9.95 5.19
C ALA A 35 3.36 -9.25 3.94
N LEU A 36 3.00 -9.81 2.78
CA LEU A 36 3.13 -9.16 1.48
C LEU A 36 1.75 -8.65 1.08
N VAL A 37 1.70 -7.41 0.60
CA VAL A 37 0.49 -6.79 0.08
C VAL A 37 0.73 -6.47 -1.38
N ASP A 38 -0.04 -7.11 -2.27
CA ASP A 38 0.05 -6.93 -3.70
C ASP A 38 -1.20 -6.28 -4.26
N TYR A 39 -1.04 -5.38 -5.20
CA TYR A 39 -2.14 -4.78 -5.92
C TYR A 39 -1.67 -4.26 -7.27
N GLU A 40 -2.61 -4.07 -8.18
CA GLU A 40 -2.38 -3.44 -9.46
C GLU A 40 -2.78 -1.98 -9.39
N ARG A 41 -1.89 -1.09 -9.78
CA ARG A 41 -2.13 0.36 -9.72
C ARG A 41 -2.14 0.97 -11.11
N ARG A 42 -3.16 1.78 -11.35
CA ARG A 42 -3.24 2.64 -12.54
C ARG A 42 -3.20 4.09 -12.09
N PRO A 43 -2.06 4.78 -12.23
CA PRO A 43 -1.95 6.19 -11.87
C PRO A 43 -2.34 7.10 -13.03
N TYR A 44 -2.95 8.24 -12.69
CA TYR A 44 -3.29 9.29 -13.63
C TYR A 44 -2.87 10.63 -13.06
N LEU A 45 -2.18 11.42 -13.86
CA LEU A 45 -1.76 12.78 -13.50
C LEU A 45 -2.55 13.78 -14.32
N SER A 46 -2.93 14.90 -13.70
CA SER A 46 -3.53 16.00 -14.45
C SER A 46 -2.50 16.64 -15.38
N ARG A 47 -2.90 16.89 -16.64
CA ARG A 47 -2.07 17.59 -17.60
C ARG A 47 -1.79 19.04 -17.20
N TYR A 48 -2.74 19.66 -16.53
CA TYR A 48 -2.70 21.08 -16.18
C TYR A 48 -2.20 21.34 -14.77
N ASP A 49 -2.33 20.37 -13.88
CA ASP A 49 -1.90 20.46 -12.49
C ASP A 49 -1.24 19.13 -12.08
N PRO A 50 0.09 19.02 -12.19
CA PRO A 50 0.79 17.78 -11.82
C PRO A 50 0.65 17.39 -10.34
N SER A 51 0.24 18.31 -9.47
CA SER A 51 -0.02 18.01 -8.07
C SER A 51 -1.30 17.22 -7.87
N PHE A 52 -2.23 17.28 -8.82
CA PHE A 52 -3.48 16.53 -8.79
C PHE A 52 -3.27 15.15 -9.41
N ARG A 53 -3.39 14.11 -8.59
CA ARG A 53 -3.18 12.74 -9.01
C ARG A 53 -4.31 11.84 -8.53
N ILE A 54 -4.76 10.98 -9.43
CA ILE A 54 -5.74 9.94 -9.11
C ILE A 54 -5.08 8.59 -9.35
N THR A 55 -5.20 7.69 -8.41
CA THR A 55 -4.77 6.30 -8.59
C THR A 55 -5.94 5.36 -8.38
N PHE A 56 -5.99 4.30 -9.17
CA PHE A 56 -6.93 3.20 -8.99
C PHE A 56 -6.15 1.95 -8.64
N ASP A 57 -6.42 1.42 -7.46
CA ASP A 57 -5.80 0.19 -6.97
C ASP A 57 -6.81 -0.95 -7.04
N GLU A 58 -6.44 -2.00 -7.75
CA GLU A 58 -7.28 -3.16 -8.00
C GLU A 58 -6.58 -4.44 -7.59
N ARG A 59 -7.36 -5.51 -7.43
CA ARG A 59 -6.85 -6.85 -7.17
C ARG A 59 -5.93 -6.90 -5.96
N LEU A 60 -6.36 -6.23 -4.91
CA LEU A 60 -5.64 -6.23 -3.66
C LEU A 60 -5.61 -7.64 -3.07
N SER A 61 -4.43 -8.15 -2.80
CA SER A 61 -4.23 -9.45 -2.18
C SER A 61 -3.16 -9.38 -1.11
N THR A 62 -3.23 -10.28 -0.16
CA THR A 62 -2.26 -10.34 0.93
C THR A 62 -1.81 -11.78 1.15
N THR A 63 -0.54 -11.94 1.49
CA THR A 63 0.08 -13.23 1.76
C THR A 63 0.90 -13.10 3.03
N ARG A 64 0.68 -14.02 3.96
CA ARG A 64 1.53 -14.09 5.15
C ARG A 64 2.92 -14.55 4.74
N SER A 65 3.94 -13.76 5.03
CA SER A 65 5.27 -14.04 4.55
C SER A 65 6.34 -13.48 5.47
N THR A 66 7.45 -14.19 5.57
CA THR A 66 8.65 -13.74 6.24
C THR A 66 9.73 -13.26 5.28
N GLY A 67 9.47 -13.28 3.97
CA GLY A 67 10.38 -12.84 2.91
C GLY A 67 9.88 -11.58 2.22
N LEU A 68 10.73 -11.00 1.37
CA LEU A 68 10.41 -9.80 0.59
C LEU A 68 9.60 -10.11 -0.67
N PHE A 69 9.70 -11.33 -1.16
CA PHE A 69 9.08 -11.71 -2.42
C PHE A 69 8.18 -12.93 -2.20
N PRO A 70 7.10 -13.04 -3.00
CA PRO A 70 6.23 -14.20 -2.88
C PRO A 70 6.96 -15.48 -3.25
N SER A 71 6.62 -16.57 -2.58
CA SER A 71 7.05 -17.91 -2.95
C SER A 71 5.86 -18.74 -3.41
N ASN A 72 6.14 -19.79 -4.18
CA ASN A 72 5.09 -20.66 -4.73
C ASN A 72 4.32 -21.44 -3.65
N ASP A 73 4.86 -21.54 -2.46
CA ASP A 73 4.28 -22.31 -1.34
C ASP A 73 3.30 -21.49 -0.49
N GLN A 74 3.16 -20.19 -0.77
CA GLN A 74 2.36 -19.30 0.03
C GLN A 74 0.98 -19.08 -0.58
N THR A 75 -0.04 -19.10 0.29
CA THR A 75 -1.42 -18.86 -0.13
C THR A 75 -1.76 -17.39 -0.01
N SER A 76 -2.18 -16.81 -1.13
CA SER A 76 -2.64 -15.43 -1.21
C SER A 76 -4.13 -15.35 -0.91
N LYS A 77 -4.54 -14.34 -0.14
CA LYS A 77 -5.95 -14.04 0.14
C LYS A 77 -6.34 -12.71 -0.50
N LYS A 78 -7.51 -12.68 -1.11
CA LYS A 78 -8.07 -11.44 -1.67
C LYS A 78 -8.53 -10.52 -0.55
N VAL A 79 -8.19 -9.25 -0.67
CA VAL A 79 -8.59 -8.19 0.26
C VAL A 79 -9.56 -7.29 -0.47
N ILE A 80 -10.72 -7.03 0.13
CA ILE A 80 -11.77 -6.18 -0.46
C ILE A 80 -12.10 -6.67 -1.89
N ALA A 81 -12.43 -7.94 -2.02
CA ALA A 81 -12.69 -8.57 -3.32
C ALA A 81 -13.83 -7.87 -4.07
N GLY A 82 -13.64 -7.61 -5.36
CA GLY A 82 -14.64 -6.99 -6.22
C GLY A 82 -14.69 -5.47 -6.15
N TYR A 83 -13.80 -4.82 -5.40
CA TYR A 83 -13.75 -3.37 -5.29
C TYR A 83 -12.46 -2.82 -5.86
N THR A 84 -12.54 -1.59 -6.35
CA THR A 84 -11.40 -0.78 -6.76
C THR A 84 -11.27 0.39 -5.78
N ILE A 85 -10.08 0.64 -5.30
CA ILE A 85 -9.81 1.77 -4.42
C ILE A 85 -9.35 2.95 -5.27
N MET A 86 -10.08 4.04 -5.24
CA MET A 86 -9.67 5.31 -5.84
C MET A 86 -9.05 6.19 -4.76
N GLU A 87 -7.83 6.63 -4.99
CA GLU A 87 -7.14 7.57 -4.11
C GLU A 87 -6.85 8.85 -4.87
N VAL A 88 -7.16 9.98 -4.27
CA VAL A 88 -6.96 11.31 -4.85
C VAL A 88 -5.96 12.07 -4.01
N LYS A 89 -4.90 12.55 -4.63
CA LYS A 89 -3.91 13.43 -4.00
C LYS A 89 -3.89 14.77 -4.71
N LEU A 90 -3.96 15.85 -3.94
CA LEU A 90 -3.94 17.22 -4.43
C LEU A 90 -3.22 18.12 -3.43
N GLN A 91 -2.62 19.21 -3.92
CA GLN A 91 -2.01 20.23 -3.08
C GLN A 91 -2.87 21.50 -2.97
N ASN A 92 -3.60 21.81 -4.03
CA ASN A 92 -4.40 23.04 -4.13
C ASN A 92 -5.88 22.74 -3.95
N HIS A 93 -6.68 23.12 -4.93
CA HIS A 93 -8.12 22.93 -4.91
C HIS A 93 -8.55 21.72 -5.70
N LEU A 94 -9.58 21.06 -5.21
CA LEU A 94 -10.24 20.01 -5.96
C LEU A 94 -10.92 20.64 -7.17
N PRO A 95 -10.64 20.18 -8.41
CA PRO A 95 -11.28 20.72 -9.60
C PRO A 95 -12.80 20.57 -9.55
N SER A 96 -13.53 21.56 -10.06
CA SER A 96 -15.00 21.52 -10.06
C SER A 96 -15.56 20.34 -10.86
N TRP A 97 -14.88 19.94 -11.94
CA TRP A 97 -15.29 18.76 -12.71
C TRP A 97 -15.21 17.48 -11.88
N PHE A 98 -14.24 17.39 -10.97
CA PHE A 98 -14.11 16.24 -10.10
C PHE A 98 -15.21 16.20 -9.04
N HIS A 99 -15.61 17.36 -8.50
CA HIS A 99 -16.78 17.45 -7.63
C HIS A 99 -18.02 16.89 -8.31
N ARG A 100 -18.23 17.23 -9.59
CA ARG A 100 -19.36 16.72 -10.36
C ARG A 100 -19.30 15.22 -10.54
N VAL A 101 -18.12 14.67 -10.79
CA VAL A 101 -17.92 13.21 -10.89
C VAL A 101 -18.29 12.52 -9.59
N VAL A 102 -17.81 13.04 -8.46
CA VAL A 102 -18.10 12.48 -7.12
C VAL A 102 -19.60 12.50 -6.85
N GLN A 103 -20.29 13.59 -7.17
CA GLN A 103 -21.74 13.72 -6.98
C GLN A 103 -22.52 12.80 -7.93
N THR A 104 -22.15 12.78 -9.21
CA THR A 104 -22.85 11.98 -10.23
C THR A 104 -22.81 10.49 -9.92
N HIS A 105 -21.67 9.99 -9.43
CA HIS A 105 -21.47 8.58 -9.11
C HIS A 105 -21.73 8.25 -7.64
N GLU A 106 -22.20 9.21 -6.86
CA GLU A 106 -22.51 9.04 -5.42
C GLU A 106 -21.33 8.45 -4.64
N LEU A 107 -20.11 8.90 -4.97
CA LEU A 107 -18.91 8.42 -4.31
C LEU A 107 -18.81 8.96 -2.88
N GLN A 108 -18.43 8.11 -1.95
CA GLN A 108 -18.24 8.47 -0.56
C GLN A 108 -16.77 8.35 -0.19
N ARG A 109 -16.30 9.32 0.59
CA ARG A 109 -14.97 9.26 1.16
C ARG A 109 -14.94 8.25 2.31
N ILE A 110 -14.02 7.31 2.24
CA ILE A 110 -13.79 6.33 3.31
C ILE A 110 -12.32 6.34 3.70
N SER A 111 -12.04 5.89 4.91
CA SER A 111 -10.68 5.71 5.39
C SER A 111 -10.31 4.24 5.26
N ILE A 112 -9.34 3.93 4.40
CA ILE A 112 -8.83 2.58 4.19
C ILE A 112 -7.32 2.59 4.34
N SER A 113 -6.81 1.69 5.16
CA SER A 113 -5.40 1.33 5.18
C SER A 113 -5.23 -0.06 4.57
N LYS A 114 -4.52 -0.14 3.46
CA LYS A 114 -4.23 -1.43 2.81
C LYS A 114 -3.49 -2.38 3.76
N ILE A 115 -2.58 -1.85 4.56
CA ILE A 115 -1.81 -2.64 5.53
C ILE A 115 -2.72 -3.19 6.61
N VAL A 116 -3.52 -2.34 7.26
CA VAL A 116 -4.41 -2.75 8.35
C VAL A 116 -5.46 -3.74 7.84
N THR A 117 -6.09 -3.46 6.71
CA THR A 117 -7.09 -4.35 6.11
C THR A 117 -6.49 -5.70 5.74
N SER A 118 -5.27 -5.71 5.23
CA SER A 118 -4.53 -6.94 4.90
C SER A 118 -4.22 -7.75 6.16
N MET A 119 -3.80 -7.09 7.22
CA MET A 119 -3.53 -7.74 8.51
C MET A 119 -4.80 -8.35 9.11
N GLU A 120 -5.92 -7.64 9.02
CA GLU A 120 -7.24 -8.16 9.45
C GLU A 120 -7.63 -9.40 8.63
N THR A 121 -7.45 -9.35 7.31
CA THR A 121 -7.74 -10.47 6.41
C THR A 121 -6.92 -11.71 6.75
N LEU A 122 -5.68 -11.53 7.17
CA LEU A 122 -4.80 -12.62 7.60
C LEU A 122 -5.02 -13.05 9.05
N GLY A 123 -5.88 -12.35 9.80
CA GLY A 123 -6.11 -12.63 11.21
C GLY A 123 -4.95 -12.20 12.12
N LEU A 124 -4.14 -11.25 11.67
CA LEU A 124 -2.96 -10.76 12.40
C LEU A 124 -3.24 -9.47 13.17
N ALA A 125 -4.37 -8.83 12.92
CA ALA A 125 -4.80 -7.64 13.64
C ALA A 125 -6.04 -7.98 14.48
N TYR A 126 -6.10 -7.45 15.67
CA TYR A 126 -7.26 -7.57 16.54
C TYR A 126 -8.03 -6.26 16.54
N ASP A 127 -9.35 -6.35 16.36
CA ASP A 127 -10.23 -5.23 16.65
C ASP A 127 -10.30 -5.06 18.16
N GLU A 128 -9.64 -4.01 18.65
CA GLU A 128 -9.84 -3.58 20.02
C GLU A 128 -11.15 -2.79 20.12
N HIS A 129 -12.15 -3.46 20.55
CA HIS A 129 -13.39 -2.81 20.95
C HIS A 129 -13.47 -2.67 22.47
#